data_3a0d32d33ab97cbc551c7df908fffaae
#
_entry.id   3a0d32d33ab97cbc551c7df908fffaae
#
_cell.length_a   1.000
_cell.length_b   1.000
_cell.length_c   1.000
_cell.angle_alpha   90.00
_cell.angle_beta   90.00
_cell.angle_gamma   90.00
#
_symmetry.space_group_name_H-M   'P 1'
#
loop_
_entity.id
_entity.type
_entity.pdbx_description
1 polymer ?
#
loop_
_entity_poly.entity_id
_entity_poly.type
_entity_poly.pdbx_seq_one_letter_code
_entity_poly.pdbx_strand_id
1 'polypeptide(L)'
;MSLKCPLIRKIIYRQSTKAAVFIDAANVIYSQRTLKWQIDFKKLMNYFKSNYQLDNVYFYFAYLKDDKKQQGFFKKLKQWGYKIRTKEVKLIRQTDGTVLKKGNLDVELTIDAVKDLKFYSTAILMSGDSDFHALVRYLQSKDKKVVVISSKGHVSFELLRAADKYINFNKLREFVERV
;
A
#
# COMPACT_ATOMS: atom_id res chain seq x y z
N MET A 1 22.77 20.69 -23.95
CA MET A 1 21.82 19.65 -24.41
C MET A 1 20.42 20.05 -23.94
N SER A 2 19.52 20.31 -24.87
CA SER A 2 18.20 20.89 -24.62
C SER A 2 17.24 19.85 -24.01
N LEU A 3 16.75 20.14 -22.78
CA LEU A 3 15.72 19.37 -22.04
C LEU A 3 14.31 19.44 -22.68
N LYS A 4 14.22 19.54 -24.01
CA LYS A 4 12.95 19.71 -24.74
C LYS A 4 12.21 18.42 -25.07
N CYS A 5 12.73 17.24 -24.69
CA CYS A 5 12.02 15.98 -24.93
C CYS A 5 10.94 15.77 -23.86
N PRO A 6 9.64 15.66 -24.23
CA PRO A 6 8.53 15.48 -23.29
C PRO A 6 8.66 14.22 -22.43
N LEU A 7 9.28 13.16 -22.98
CA LEU A 7 9.54 11.89 -22.29
C LEU A 7 10.57 12.07 -21.17
N ILE A 8 11.67 12.78 -21.43
CA ILE A 8 12.73 13.05 -20.42
C ILE A 8 12.17 13.91 -19.30
N ARG A 9 11.36 14.94 -19.63
CA ARG A 9 10.69 15.79 -18.64
C ARG A 9 9.73 15.00 -17.75
N LYS A 10 9.02 14.02 -18.32
CA LYS A 10 8.08 13.15 -17.58
C LYS A 10 8.81 12.18 -16.66
N ILE A 11 9.99 11.67 -17.05
CA ILE A 11 10.82 10.78 -16.23
C ILE A 11 11.47 11.56 -15.07
N ILE A 12 12.08 12.72 -15.33
CA ILE A 12 12.74 13.55 -14.30
C ILE A 12 11.72 14.06 -13.30
N TYR A 13 10.51 14.49 -13.72
CA TYR A 13 9.48 14.99 -12.82
C TYR A 13 8.88 13.90 -11.93
N ARG A 14 8.80 12.64 -12.41
CA ARG A 14 8.34 11.49 -11.61
C ARG A 14 9.34 11.11 -10.52
N GLN A 15 10.65 11.10 -10.82
CA GLN A 15 11.70 10.77 -9.84
C GLN A 15 11.91 11.86 -8.77
N SER A 16 11.41 13.09 -8.97
CA SER A 16 11.53 14.18 -7.99
C SER A 16 10.45 14.17 -6.92
N THR A 17 9.37 13.40 -7.10
CA THR A 17 8.27 13.37 -6.13
C THR A 17 8.62 12.47 -4.94
N LYS A 18 8.78 13.09 -3.77
CA LYS A 18 8.96 12.33 -2.52
C LYS A 18 7.68 11.60 -2.15
N ALA A 19 7.75 10.29 -2.01
CA ALA A 19 6.59 9.48 -1.71
C ALA A 19 6.85 8.50 -0.55
N ALA A 20 5.82 8.28 0.25
CA ALA A 20 5.73 7.15 1.18
C ALA A 20 4.60 6.22 0.74
N VAL A 21 4.83 4.92 0.88
CA VAL A 21 3.88 3.88 0.47
C VAL A 21 3.38 3.13 1.69
N PHE A 22 2.07 3.00 1.81
CA PHE A 22 1.37 2.33 2.91
C PHE A 22 0.55 1.18 2.34
N ILE A 23 0.98 -0.07 2.59
CA ILE A 23 0.39 -1.27 2.00
C ILE A 23 -0.40 -2.01 3.06
N ASP A 24 -1.72 -1.94 2.97
CA ASP A 24 -2.63 -2.84 3.67
C ASP A 24 -2.57 -4.21 2.99
N ALA A 25 -1.79 -5.12 3.59
CA ALA A 25 -1.56 -6.42 3.00
C ALA A 25 -2.83 -7.28 2.92
N ALA A 26 -3.74 -7.15 3.87
CA ALA A 26 -5.00 -7.91 3.87
C ALA A 26 -5.83 -7.54 2.63
N ASN A 27 -6.01 -6.25 2.38
CA ASN A 27 -6.76 -5.74 1.22
C ASN A 27 -6.07 -6.12 -0.10
N VAL A 28 -4.75 -5.95 -0.18
CA VAL A 28 -3.96 -6.30 -1.39
C VAL A 28 -4.01 -7.78 -1.70
N ILE A 29 -3.82 -8.66 -0.69
CA ILE A 29 -3.84 -10.11 -0.87
C ILE A 29 -5.26 -10.59 -1.22
N TYR A 30 -6.28 -10.01 -0.59
CA TYR A 30 -7.67 -10.33 -0.92
C TYR A 30 -8.00 -9.92 -2.38
N SER A 31 -7.55 -8.76 -2.81
CA SER A 31 -7.72 -8.29 -4.19
C SER A 31 -7.13 -9.25 -5.22
N GLN A 32 -6.01 -9.93 -4.93
CA GLN A 32 -5.38 -10.90 -5.85
C GLN A 32 -6.29 -12.09 -6.17
N ARG A 33 -7.23 -12.45 -5.29
CA ARG A 33 -8.18 -13.54 -5.54
C ARG A 33 -9.11 -13.23 -6.72
N THR A 34 -9.47 -11.96 -6.90
CA THR A 34 -10.35 -11.49 -7.99
C THR A 34 -9.58 -11.06 -9.23
N LEU A 35 -8.31 -10.64 -9.07
CA LEU A 35 -7.46 -10.22 -10.18
C LEU A 35 -7.04 -11.38 -11.09
N LYS A 36 -7.07 -12.63 -10.60
CA LYS A 36 -6.60 -13.84 -11.29
C LYS A 36 -5.10 -13.80 -11.65
N TRP A 37 -4.33 -12.94 -11.01
CA TRP A 37 -2.87 -12.86 -11.09
C TRP A 37 -2.30 -12.42 -9.75
N GLN A 38 -1.02 -12.67 -9.51
CA GLN A 38 -0.36 -12.37 -8.24
C GLN A 38 0.64 -11.25 -8.39
N ILE A 39 0.76 -10.43 -7.36
CA ILE A 39 1.74 -9.34 -7.28
C ILE A 39 3.09 -9.93 -6.84
N ASP A 40 4.13 -9.65 -7.62
CA ASP A 40 5.53 -9.82 -7.19
C ASP A 40 5.95 -8.57 -6.41
N PHE A 41 6.12 -8.71 -5.10
CA PHE A 41 6.49 -7.59 -4.23
C PHE A 41 7.90 -7.06 -4.48
N LYS A 42 8.83 -7.86 -5.05
CA LYS A 42 10.14 -7.37 -5.47
C LYS A 42 9.99 -6.44 -6.69
N LYS A 43 9.20 -6.85 -7.69
CA LYS A 43 8.89 -6.02 -8.85
C LYS A 43 8.11 -4.76 -8.45
N LEU A 44 7.18 -4.87 -7.51
CA LEU A 44 6.42 -3.73 -6.98
C LEU A 44 7.34 -2.70 -6.31
N MET A 45 8.30 -3.14 -5.49
CA MET A 45 9.30 -2.24 -4.91
C MET A 45 10.13 -1.54 -5.99
N ASN A 46 10.57 -2.28 -7.01
CA ASN A 46 11.32 -1.72 -8.13
C ASN A 46 10.48 -0.70 -8.92
N TYR A 47 9.19 -0.99 -9.13
CA TYR A 47 8.26 -0.05 -9.76
C TYR A 47 8.18 1.27 -8.98
N PHE A 48 8.05 1.22 -7.66
CA PHE A 48 8.02 2.44 -6.85
C PHE A 48 9.35 3.19 -6.90
N LYS A 49 10.48 2.51 -6.77
CA LYS A 49 11.82 3.12 -6.86
C LYS A 49 12.07 3.81 -8.20
N SER A 50 11.54 3.25 -9.29
CA SER A 50 11.69 3.83 -10.64
C SER A 50 10.78 5.04 -10.89
N ASN A 51 9.70 5.20 -10.11
CA ASN A 51 8.71 6.25 -10.35
C ASN A 51 8.71 7.36 -9.30
N TYR A 52 9.33 7.15 -8.13
CA TYR A 52 9.29 8.07 -7.00
C TYR A 52 10.63 8.12 -6.26
N GLN A 53 10.91 9.24 -5.64
CA GLN A 53 11.92 9.32 -4.58
C GLN A 53 11.27 8.79 -3.30
N LEU A 54 11.52 7.51 -3.01
CA LEU A 54 10.88 6.87 -1.87
C LEU A 54 11.50 7.29 -0.55
N ASP A 55 10.66 7.66 0.42
CA ASP A 55 11.03 7.75 1.82
C ASP A 55 10.90 6.36 2.46
N ASN A 56 9.68 5.87 2.60
CA ASN A 56 9.38 4.60 3.25
C ASN A 56 8.35 3.80 2.44
N VAL A 57 8.48 2.48 2.47
CA VAL A 57 7.47 1.55 1.98
C VAL A 57 7.08 0.62 3.12
N TYR A 58 5.93 0.90 3.72
CA TYR A 58 5.39 0.11 4.83
C TYR A 58 4.51 -1.02 4.33
N PHE A 59 4.59 -2.15 5.02
CA PHE A 59 3.78 -3.34 4.74
C PHE A 59 3.12 -3.80 6.05
N TYR A 60 1.80 -3.64 6.15
CA TYR A 60 1.01 -3.94 7.34
C TYR A 60 0.36 -5.30 7.18
N PHE A 61 0.71 -6.24 8.06
CA PHE A 61 0.26 -7.63 7.97
C PHE A 61 -0.11 -8.22 9.33
N ALA A 62 -1.35 -8.68 9.45
CA ALA A 62 -1.76 -9.48 10.59
C ALA A 62 -1.33 -10.95 10.38
N TYR A 63 -0.58 -11.52 11.31
CA TYR A 63 -0.01 -12.86 11.17
C TYR A 63 -0.60 -13.85 12.19
N LEU A 64 -0.58 -15.12 11.83
CA LEU A 64 -0.85 -16.22 12.74
C LEU A 64 0.44 -16.68 13.40
N LYS A 65 0.37 -16.95 14.71
CA LYS A 65 1.52 -17.47 15.47
C LYS A 65 2.06 -18.74 14.81
N ASP A 66 3.39 -18.90 14.82
CA ASP A 66 4.10 -20.09 14.35
C ASP A 66 4.00 -20.43 12.85
N ASP A 67 3.54 -19.50 12.00
CA ASP A 67 3.55 -19.70 10.55
C ASP A 67 4.96 -19.44 9.95
N LYS A 68 5.73 -20.51 9.78
CA LYS A 68 7.10 -20.47 9.20
C LYS A 68 7.12 -19.92 7.77
N LYS A 69 6.03 -20.13 6.97
CA LYS A 69 5.95 -19.59 5.60
C LYS A 69 5.83 -18.07 5.62
N GLN A 70 5.03 -17.52 6.53
CA GLN A 70 4.92 -16.08 6.73
C GLN A 70 6.24 -15.47 7.19
N GLN A 71 6.96 -16.12 8.11
CA GLN A 71 8.27 -15.64 8.56
C GLN A 71 9.29 -15.57 7.40
N GLY A 72 9.35 -16.60 6.54
CA GLY A 72 10.19 -16.59 5.34
C GLY A 72 9.81 -15.47 4.35
N PHE A 73 8.52 -15.21 4.19
CA PHE A 73 8.03 -14.11 3.37
C PHE A 73 8.44 -12.75 3.94
N PHE A 74 8.29 -12.52 5.23
CA PHE A 74 8.71 -11.28 5.88
C PHE A 74 10.21 -11.03 5.75
N LYS A 75 11.05 -12.08 5.86
CA LYS A 75 12.49 -11.96 5.63
C LYS A 75 12.79 -11.43 4.22
N LYS A 76 12.13 -11.96 3.20
CA LYS A 76 12.27 -11.50 1.81
C LYS A 76 11.81 -10.04 1.65
N LEU A 77 10.65 -9.67 2.20
CA LEU A 77 10.17 -8.30 2.15
C LEU A 77 11.17 -7.30 2.75
N LYS A 78 11.73 -7.62 3.94
CA LYS A 78 12.77 -6.80 4.57
C LYS A 78 14.00 -6.64 3.67
N GLN A 79 14.47 -7.73 3.04
CA GLN A 79 15.60 -7.70 2.09
C GLN A 79 15.32 -6.81 0.87
N TRP A 80 14.07 -6.70 0.42
CA TRP A 80 13.69 -5.81 -0.68
C TRP A 80 13.49 -4.36 -0.27
N GLY A 81 13.54 -4.05 1.05
CA GLY A 81 13.47 -2.70 1.59
C GLY A 81 12.11 -2.30 2.16
N TYR A 82 11.19 -3.26 2.38
CA TYR A 82 9.94 -2.97 3.07
C TYR A 82 10.12 -2.80 4.57
N LYS A 83 9.49 -1.80 5.15
CA LYS A 83 9.30 -1.66 6.59
C LYS A 83 8.05 -2.44 7.01
N ILE A 84 8.24 -3.55 7.72
CA ILE A 84 7.12 -4.42 8.08
C ILE A 84 6.56 -4.01 9.43
N ARG A 85 5.23 -3.86 9.48
CA ARG A 85 4.42 -3.74 10.68
C ARG A 85 3.56 -4.99 10.81
N THR A 86 3.67 -5.68 11.93
CA THR A 86 2.91 -6.91 12.14
C THR A 86 2.14 -6.86 13.45
N LYS A 87 1.00 -7.54 13.44
CA LYS A 87 0.16 -7.75 14.63
C LYS A 87 -0.29 -9.20 14.66
N GLU A 88 -0.24 -9.83 15.81
CA GLU A 88 -0.75 -11.19 15.98
C GLU A 88 -2.27 -11.18 15.91
N VAL A 89 -2.85 -12.08 15.12
CA VAL A 89 -4.29 -12.26 15.02
C VAL A 89 -4.80 -12.86 16.32
N LYS A 90 -5.69 -12.16 17.01
CA LYS A 90 -6.41 -12.68 18.17
C LYS A 90 -7.64 -13.44 17.71
N LEU A 91 -7.79 -14.67 18.20
CA LEU A 91 -9.00 -15.47 18.04
C LEU A 91 -9.90 -15.26 19.25
N ILE A 92 -11.03 -14.64 19.06
CA ILE A 92 -12.01 -14.35 20.13
C ILE A 92 -13.18 -15.30 19.93
N ARG A 93 -13.39 -16.22 20.87
CA ARG A 93 -14.59 -17.06 20.88
C ARG A 93 -15.78 -16.22 21.35
N GLN A 94 -16.84 -16.22 20.60
CA GLN A 94 -18.10 -15.56 20.94
C GLN A 94 -19.01 -16.54 21.72
N THR A 95 -20.02 -16.00 22.37
CA THR A 95 -20.99 -16.78 23.17
C THR A 95 -21.84 -17.74 22.34
N ASP A 96 -21.98 -17.46 21.04
CA ASP A 96 -22.66 -18.32 20.06
C ASP A 96 -21.78 -19.44 19.49
N GLY A 97 -20.55 -19.61 19.98
CA GLY A 97 -19.57 -20.60 19.52
C GLY A 97 -18.77 -20.17 18.28
N THR A 98 -19.07 -19.03 17.69
CA THR A 98 -18.30 -18.50 16.55
C THR A 98 -16.93 -17.95 17.00
N VAL A 99 -15.96 -17.92 16.06
CA VAL A 99 -14.62 -17.39 16.32
C VAL A 99 -14.40 -16.13 15.49
N LEU A 100 -14.32 -14.99 16.17
CA LEU A 100 -13.95 -13.72 15.56
C LEU A 100 -12.43 -13.62 15.46
N LYS A 101 -11.92 -13.34 14.25
CA LYS A 101 -10.50 -13.04 14.01
C LYS A 101 -10.29 -11.53 14.06
N LYS A 102 -9.53 -11.04 15.03
CA LYS A 102 -9.20 -9.61 15.16
C LYS A 102 -7.72 -9.39 14.94
N GLY A 103 -7.36 -8.54 13.97
CA GLY A 103 -5.95 -8.34 13.63
C GLY A 103 -5.73 -7.31 12.51
N ASN A 104 -6.62 -6.30 12.36
CA ASN A 104 -6.33 -5.20 11.43
C ASN A 104 -5.23 -4.28 11.97
N LEU A 105 -4.58 -3.56 11.08
CA LEU A 105 -3.51 -2.60 11.39
C LEU A 105 -3.82 -1.19 10.85
N ASP A 106 -5.08 -0.85 10.69
CA ASP A 106 -5.51 0.44 10.12
C ASP A 106 -5.08 1.61 10.99
N VAL A 107 -5.10 1.41 12.32
CA VAL A 107 -4.63 2.40 13.29
C VAL A 107 -3.11 2.59 13.17
N GLU A 108 -2.35 1.50 13.12
CA GLU A 108 -0.89 1.53 12.96
C GLU A 108 -0.49 2.18 11.63
N LEU A 109 -1.21 1.87 10.54
CA LEU A 109 -1.00 2.50 9.23
C LEU A 109 -1.28 4.01 9.29
N THR A 110 -2.39 4.39 9.89
CA THR A 110 -2.79 5.79 10.05
C THR A 110 -1.76 6.57 10.87
N ILE A 111 -1.27 6.00 11.97
CA ILE A 111 -0.25 6.62 12.83
C ILE A 111 1.06 6.81 12.06
N ASP A 112 1.56 5.79 11.37
CA ASP A 112 2.80 5.89 10.59
C ASP A 112 2.66 6.94 9.46
N ALA A 113 1.51 7.02 8.78
CA ALA A 113 1.26 8.01 7.75
C ALA A 113 1.29 9.44 8.30
N VAL A 114 0.69 9.67 9.45
CA VAL A 114 0.68 10.99 10.11
C VAL A 114 2.06 11.34 10.68
N LYS A 115 2.75 10.39 11.29
CA LYS A 115 4.08 10.60 11.86
C LYS A 115 5.12 10.99 10.82
N ASP A 116 5.02 10.41 9.63
CA ASP A 116 5.99 10.60 8.55
C ASP A 116 5.65 11.79 7.61
N LEU A 117 4.63 12.60 7.93
CA LEU A 117 4.16 13.73 7.09
C LEU A 117 5.28 14.65 6.55
N LYS A 118 6.32 14.89 7.33
CA LYS A 118 7.43 15.79 6.95
C LYS A 118 8.36 15.18 5.90
N PHE A 119 8.32 13.89 5.65
CA PHE A 119 9.28 13.20 4.79
C PHE A 119 8.76 12.95 3.37
N TYR A 120 7.45 13.08 3.12
CA TYR A 120 6.86 12.87 1.80
C TYR A 120 5.92 14.00 1.40
N SER A 121 5.75 14.19 0.10
CA SER A 121 4.74 15.05 -0.50
C SER A 121 3.55 14.27 -1.07
N THR A 122 3.75 12.97 -1.32
CA THR A 122 2.72 12.07 -1.85
C THR A 122 2.62 10.81 -0.99
N ALA A 123 1.43 10.53 -0.49
CA ALA A 123 1.10 9.24 0.13
C ALA A 123 0.54 8.30 -0.94
N ILE A 124 1.08 7.09 -1.02
CA ILE A 124 0.54 6.02 -1.87
C ILE A 124 -0.10 5.00 -0.93
N LEU A 125 -1.41 4.95 -0.91
CA LEU A 125 -2.21 4.04 -0.09
C LEU A 125 -2.65 2.85 -0.96
N MET A 126 -2.16 1.66 -0.62
CA MET A 126 -2.58 0.42 -1.26
C MET A 126 -3.65 -0.26 -0.39
N SER A 127 -4.85 0.24 -0.47
CA SER A 127 -6.07 -0.30 0.14
C SER A 127 -7.29 0.23 -0.60
N GLY A 128 -8.41 -0.45 -0.47
CA GLY A 128 -9.72 0.01 -0.96
C GLY A 128 -10.70 0.28 0.17
N ASP A 129 -10.26 0.18 1.42
CA ASP A 129 -11.12 0.27 2.59
C ASP A 129 -11.58 1.70 2.87
N SER A 130 -12.90 1.87 3.06
CA SER A 130 -13.53 3.14 3.40
C SER A 130 -13.03 3.74 4.72
N ASP A 131 -12.55 2.93 5.65
CA ASP A 131 -12.05 3.39 6.95
C ASP A 131 -10.87 4.36 6.78
N PHE A 132 -10.14 4.28 5.67
CA PHE A 132 -9.08 5.23 5.34
C PHE A 132 -9.56 6.56 4.75
N HIS A 133 -10.86 6.77 4.53
CA HIS A 133 -11.38 8.04 4.01
C HIS A 133 -10.97 9.23 4.88
N ALA A 134 -11.08 9.12 6.21
CA ALA A 134 -10.67 10.16 7.15
C ALA A 134 -9.16 10.45 7.06
N LEU A 135 -8.31 9.41 6.91
CA LEU A 135 -6.88 9.59 6.71
C LEU A 135 -6.58 10.35 5.41
N VAL A 136 -7.23 9.99 4.30
CA VAL A 136 -7.05 10.68 3.00
C VAL A 136 -7.36 12.16 3.13
N ARG A 137 -8.51 12.51 3.72
CA ARG A 137 -8.90 13.91 3.94
C ARG A 137 -7.93 14.67 4.86
N TYR A 138 -7.45 14.01 5.92
CA TYR A 138 -6.46 14.60 6.81
C TYR A 138 -5.13 14.86 6.08
N LEU A 139 -4.61 13.90 5.31
CA LEU A 139 -3.38 14.09 4.56
C LEU A 139 -3.49 15.24 3.55
N GLN A 140 -4.62 15.34 2.86
CA GLN A 140 -4.90 16.44 1.94
C GLN A 140 -4.95 17.81 2.67
N SER A 141 -5.52 17.87 3.88
CA SER A 141 -5.50 19.10 4.70
C SER A 141 -4.09 19.52 5.15
N LYS A 142 -3.11 18.62 4.99
CA LYS A 142 -1.67 18.86 5.22
C LYS A 142 -0.87 19.01 3.92
N ASP A 143 -1.55 19.42 2.84
CA ASP A 143 -0.96 19.63 1.51
C ASP A 143 -0.27 18.40 0.92
N LYS A 144 -0.72 17.18 1.32
CA LYS A 144 -0.22 15.93 0.74
C LYS A 144 -1.13 15.48 -0.39
N LYS A 145 -0.53 15.01 -1.48
CA LYS A 145 -1.26 14.27 -2.51
C LYS A 145 -1.46 12.83 -2.07
N VAL A 146 -2.65 12.30 -2.31
CA VAL A 146 -2.96 10.92 -1.98
C VAL A 146 -3.30 10.13 -3.24
N VAL A 147 -2.50 9.09 -3.51
CA VAL A 147 -2.73 8.13 -4.59
C VAL A 147 -3.25 6.84 -3.98
N VAL A 148 -4.44 6.43 -4.36
CA VAL A 148 -5.01 5.14 -3.94
C VAL A 148 -4.76 4.09 -5.02
N ILE A 149 -4.25 2.93 -4.63
CA ILE A 149 -4.04 1.76 -5.51
C ILE A 149 -4.86 0.60 -4.97
N SER A 150 -5.82 0.13 -5.75
CA SER A 150 -6.68 -1.01 -5.40
C SER A 150 -7.25 -1.67 -6.64
N SER A 151 -7.98 -2.78 -6.49
CA SER A 151 -8.70 -3.41 -7.60
C SER A 151 -10.11 -2.86 -7.74
N LYS A 152 -10.63 -2.89 -8.96
CA LYS A 152 -12.05 -2.59 -9.22
C LYS A 152 -12.92 -3.60 -8.46
N GLY A 153 -13.92 -3.10 -7.74
CA GLY A 153 -14.80 -3.92 -6.89
C GLY A 153 -14.29 -4.13 -5.45
N HIS A 154 -13.06 -3.68 -5.13
CA HIS A 154 -12.50 -3.71 -3.78
C HIS A 154 -12.12 -2.33 -3.25
N VAL A 155 -12.41 -1.29 -4.00
CA VAL A 155 -12.27 0.10 -3.54
C VAL A 155 -13.65 0.66 -3.23
N SER A 156 -13.79 1.26 -2.06
CA SER A 156 -15.03 1.96 -1.69
C SER A 156 -15.21 3.21 -2.55
N PHE A 157 -16.47 3.58 -2.75
CA PHE A 157 -16.80 4.75 -3.55
C PHE A 157 -16.30 6.06 -2.90
N GLU A 158 -16.37 6.12 -1.57
CA GLU A 158 -15.91 7.25 -0.77
C GLU A 158 -14.40 7.46 -0.93
N LEU A 159 -13.63 6.37 -0.83
CA LEU A 159 -12.16 6.42 -0.97
C LEU A 159 -11.76 6.77 -2.40
N LEU A 160 -12.46 6.21 -3.39
CA LEU A 160 -12.24 6.50 -4.80
C LEU A 160 -12.43 7.99 -5.12
N ARG A 161 -13.47 8.62 -4.57
CA ARG A 161 -13.77 10.04 -4.78
C ARG A 161 -12.86 10.98 -3.99
N ALA A 162 -12.41 10.56 -2.83
CA ALA A 162 -11.55 11.38 -1.97
C ALA A 162 -10.11 11.47 -2.49
N ALA A 163 -9.60 10.41 -3.11
CA ALA A 163 -8.22 10.36 -3.57
C ALA A 163 -7.92 11.37 -4.69
N ASP A 164 -6.73 11.99 -4.68
CA ASP A 164 -6.27 12.83 -5.78
C ASP A 164 -6.02 12.02 -7.05
N LYS A 165 -5.72 10.74 -6.90
CA LYS A 165 -5.56 9.80 -8.01
C LYS A 165 -5.90 8.38 -7.57
N TYR A 166 -6.64 7.68 -8.42
CA TYR A 166 -6.86 6.25 -8.28
C TYR A 166 -6.12 5.49 -9.39
N ILE A 167 -5.46 4.40 -9.01
CA ILE A 167 -4.80 3.48 -9.94
C ILE A 167 -5.34 2.07 -9.70
N ASN A 168 -5.99 1.50 -10.71
CA ASN A 168 -6.40 0.11 -10.66
C ASN A 168 -5.17 -0.81 -10.77
N PHE A 169 -5.09 -1.89 -9.99
CA PHE A 169 -4.00 -2.86 -10.04
C PHE A 169 -3.74 -3.40 -11.45
N ASN A 170 -4.77 -3.60 -12.26
CA ASN A 170 -4.60 -4.09 -13.64
C ASN A 170 -3.74 -3.16 -14.52
N LYS A 171 -3.66 -1.85 -14.20
CA LYS A 171 -2.75 -0.92 -14.89
C LYS A 171 -1.28 -1.12 -14.52
N LEU A 172 -1.02 -1.84 -13.45
CA LEU A 172 0.33 -2.14 -12.98
C LEU A 172 0.77 -3.56 -13.35
N ARG A 173 -0.12 -4.38 -13.90
CA ARG A 173 0.08 -5.81 -14.14
C ARG A 173 1.40 -6.10 -14.86
N GLU A 174 1.65 -5.47 -15.99
CA GLU A 174 2.86 -5.67 -16.80
C GLU A 174 4.17 -5.39 -16.03
N PHE A 175 4.11 -4.52 -14.99
CA PHE A 175 5.28 -4.14 -14.19
C PHE A 175 5.47 -5.01 -12.96
N VAL A 176 4.38 -5.57 -12.40
CA VAL A 176 4.39 -6.16 -11.06
C VAL A 176 3.83 -7.58 -10.98
N GLU A 177 3.39 -8.18 -12.10
CA GLU A 177 2.88 -9.54 -12.10
C GLU A 177 3.99 -10.55 -11.79
N ARG A 178 3.66 -11.50 -10.94
CA ARG A 178 4.50 -12.66 -10.65
C ARG A 178 4.36 -13.67 -11.82
N VAL A 179 5.44 -13.85 -12.52
CA VAL A 179 5.61 -14.88 -13.56
C VAL A 179 6.04 -16.18 -12.90
#